data_884c347e7e54a6190345895fbe3c924d
#
_entry.id   884c347e7e54a6190345895fbe3c924d
#
_cell.length_a   1.000
_cell.length_b   1.000
_cell.length_c   1.000
_cell.angle_alpha   90.00
_cell.angle_beta   90.00
_cell.angle_gamma   90.00
#
_symmetry.space_group_name_H-M   'P 1'
#
loop_
_entity.id
_entity.type
_entity.pdbx_description
1 polymer ?
#
loop_
_entity_poly.entity_id
_entity_poly.type
_entity_poly.pdbx_seq_one_letter_code
_entity_poly.pdbx_strand_id
1 'polypeptide(L)'
;MTNFFRTFILMVLASFLSAYSAFSEDCNRGTLDKAYCDRNFDQVADLPLDPKDWVDPKTIIFTYTPVEDPAVYANIWKKFVEHLEKHTERKVVFFPVESNAAQLEAMRSGRLHVAGFNTGSNPIAVSCAGFVPFAMHAKNDGSYGYEMEIIVKDDSPIQSPSEIKGKTLAFTSPTSNSGFKAPSAILKGEFDLIADRDFTPTFSGKHDNSILGVYNGDYEIASVANSVLQRMERRGVIEKGKLRAVYRSPTFPTTGYGHAHNLHPELTAKIKTAFFTWEFDSDPLYKKAVSYTHLTLPTNREV
;
A
#
# COMPACT_ATOMS: atom_id res chain seq x y z
N MET A 1 -23.00 -29.47 60.11
CA MET A 1 -21.74 -29.28 59.39
C MET A 1 -21.90 -29.19 57.85
N THR A 2 -22.95 -29.69 57.25
CA THR A 2 -23.16 -29.72 55.80
C THR A 2 -23.60 -28.42 55.17
N ASN A 3 -24.25 -27.51 55.89
CA ASN A 3 -24.74 -26.23 55.33
C ASN A 3 -23.65 -25.16 55.29
N PHE A 4 -22.67 -25.20 56.16
CA PHE A 4 -21.56 -24.21 56.19
C PHE A 4 -20.57 -24.43 55.03
N PHE A 5 -20.37 -25.66 54.63
CA PHE A 5 -19.50 -26.00 53.49
C PHE A 5 -20.12 -25.65 52.15
N ARG A 6 -21.45 -25.75 51.99
CA ARG A 6 -22.16 -25.35 50.76
C ARG A 6 -22.15 -23.84 50.54
N THR A 7 -22.28 -23.07 51.61
CA THR A 7 -22.27 -21.59 51.52
C THR A 7 -20.86 -21.07 51.20
N PHE A 8 -19.81 -21.70 51.72
CA PHE A 8 -18.43 -21.32 51.45
C PHE A 8 -18.01 -21.65 50.00
N ILE A 9 -18.45 -22.79 49.46
CA ILE A 9 -18.18 -23.16 48.04
C ILE A 9 -18.92 -22.20 47.08
N LEU A 10 -20.15 -21.79 47.39
CA LEU A 10 -20.88 -20.82 46.56
C LEU A 10 -20.27 -19.43 46.60
N MET A 11 -19.74 -18.95 47.73
CA MET A 11 -19.02 -17.67 47.82
C MET A 11 -17.68 -17.69 47.07
N VAL A 12 -16.93 -18.79 47.09
CA VAL A 12 -15.68 -18.92 46.36
C VAL A 12 -15.91 -19.01 44.84
N LEU A 13 -16.98 -19.72 44.40
CA LEU A 13 -17.35 -19.75 42.98
C LEU A 13 -17.86 -18.38 42.46
N ALA A 14 -18.60 -17.64 43.31
CA ALA A 14 -19.05 -16.28 42.95
C ALA A 14 -17.87 -15.29 42.81
N SER A 15 -16.81 -15.44 43.63
CA SER A 15 -15.63 -14.61 43.56
C SER A 15 -14.75 -14.92 42.31
N PHE A 16 -14.75 -16.16 41.82
CA PHE A 16 -14.07 -16.51 40.57
C PHE A 16 -14.82 -16.08 39.31
N LEU A 17 -16.16 -16.03 39.35
CA LEU A 17 -16.94 -15.49 38.23
C LEU A 17 -16.84 -13.96 38.10
N SER A 18 -16.62 -13.24 39.21
CA SER A 18 -16.45 -11.77 39.18
C SER A 18 -15.08 -11.33 38.65
N ALA A 19 -14.06 -12.19 38.70
CA ALA A 19 -12.72 -11.90 38.20
C ALA A 19 -12.59 -12.04 36.66
N TYR A 20 -13.53 -12.75 36.04
CA TYR A 20 -13.52 -12.91 34.56
C TYR A 20 -14.26 -11.80 33.80
N SER A 21 -14.98 -10.91 34.49
CA SER A 21 -15.73 -9.82 33.86
C SER A 21 -14.95 -8.51 33.74
N ALA A 22 -13.68 -8.46 34.16
CA ALA A 22 -12.90 -7.22 34.20
C ALA A 22 -11.97 -7.01 32.99
N PHE A 23 -12.03 -7.85 31.98
CA PHE A 23 -11.22 -7.74 30.76
C PHE A 23 -12.06 -7.81 29.47
N SER A 24 -13.23 -7.21 29.48
CA SER A 24 -13.85 -6.77 28.23
C SER A 24 -13.54 -5.31 28.06
N GLU A 25 -12.29 -4.99 27.80
CA GLU A 25 -11.94 -3.68 27.30
C GLU A 25 -12.67 -3.47 25.97
N ASP A 26 -13.36 -2.32 25.82
CA ASP A 26 -14.10 -1.94 24.62
C ASP A 26 -13.13 -1.82 23.42
N CYS A 27 -12.77 -2.98 22.84
CA CYS A 27 -12.04 -3.06 21.60
C CYS A 27 -13.02 -2.90 20.45
N ASN A 28 -13.41 -1.65 20.16
CA ASN A 28 -14.07 -1.37 18.90
C ASN A 28 -13.11 -1.69 17.74
N ARG A 29 -13.63 -2.20 16.64
CA ARG A 29 -12.83 -2.63 15.49
C ARG A 29 -13.29 -2.00 14.18
N GLY A 30 -14.51 -1.51 14.11
CA GLY A 30 -15.07 -1.06 12.82
C GLY A 30 -14.87 -2.12 11.75
N THR A 31 -14.11 -1.78 10.70
CA THR A 31 -13.76 -2.67 9.58
C THR A 31 -12.41 -3.40 9.77
N LEU A 32 -11.73 -3.22 10.91
CA LEU A 32 -10.44 -3.85 11.16
C LEU A 32 -10.57 -5.35 11.44
N ASP A 33 -9.51 -6.11 11.10
CA ASP A 33 -9.38 -7.50 11.49
C ASP A 33 -9.47 -7.68 13.02
N LYS A 34 -9.91 -8.85 13.44
CA LYS A 34 -10.09 -9.22 14.87
C LYS A 34 -8.83 -9.03 15.74
N ALA A 35 -7.66 -8.96 15.13
CA ALA A 35 -6.38 -8.74 15.82
C ALA A 35 -6.15 -7.29 16.27
N TYR A 36 -6.95 -6.34 15.78
CA TYR A 36 -6.73 -4.90 16.01
C TYR A 36 -7.91 -4.24 16.71
N CYS A 37 -7.63 -3.19 17.47
CA CYS A 37 -8.62 -2.32 18.08
C CYS A 37 -8.53 -0.92 17.47
N ASP A 38 -9.68 -0.24 17.41
CA ASP A 38 -9.86 1.14 16.95
C ASP A 38 -10.70 1.86 18.00
N ARG A 39 -10.07 2.31 19.09
CA ARG A 39 -10.74 2.93 20.24
C ARG A 39 -11.10 4.39 19.98
N ASN A 40 -10.37 5.04 19.09
CA ASN A 40 -10.56 6.45 18.74
C ASN A 40 -11.45 6.66 17.50
N PHE A 41 -11.89 5.56 16.86
CA PHE A 41 -12.79 5.55 15.70
C PHE A 41 -12.20 6.20 14.43
N ASP A 42 -10.89 6.13 14.26
CA ASP A 42 -10.21 6.65 13.06
C ASP A 42 -9.99 5.59 11.96
N GLN A 43 -10.50 4.37 12.19
CA GLN A 43 -10.38 3.20 11.30
C GLN A 43 -8.94 2.71 11.09
N VAL A 44 -8.04 3.04 12.00
CA VAL A 44 -6.66 2.59 12.01
C VAL A 44 -6.39 1.80 13.29
N ALA A 45 -5.54 0.79 13.19
CA ALA A 45 -5.18 -0.03 14.35
C ALA A 45 -4.44 0.80 15.42
N ASP A 46 -5.00 0.82 16.62
CA ASP A 46 -4.39 1.49 17.77
C ASP A 46 -3.10 0.80 18.25
N LEU A 47 -2.25 1.58 18.87
CA LEU A 47 -1.14 1.05 19.66
C LEU A 47 -1.68 0.13 20.78
N PRO A 48 -1.08 -1.07 21.01
CA PRO A 48 -1.45 -1.92 22.14
C PRO A 48 -1.35 -1.18 23.48
N LEU A 49 -2.29 -1.43 24.38
CA LEU A 49 -2.33 -0.77 25.68
C LEU A 49 -1.23 -1.24 26.63
N ASP A 50 -0.90 -2.53 26.61
CA ASP A 50 0.22 -3.04 27.41
C ASP A 50 1.54 -2.74 26.69
N PRO A 51 2.45 -1.97 27.32
CA PRO A 51 3.77 -1.71 26.75
C PRO A 51 4.63 -2.95 26.45
N LYS A 52 4.30 -4.11 27.03
CA LYS A 52 4.98 -5.38 26.72
C LYS A 52 4.70 -5.87 25.30
N ASP A 53 3.59 -5.43 24.71
CA ASP A 53 3.20 -5.76 23.34
C ASP A 53 3.81 -4.78 22.31
N TRP A 54 4.53 -3.76 22.77
CA TRP A 54 5.23 -2.84 21.89
C TRP A 54 6.51 -3.46 21.34
N VAL A 55 6.71 -3.27 20.05
CA VAL A 55 7.87 -3.80 19.32
C VAL A 55 8.93 -2.71 19.17
N ASP A 56 10.13 -2.94 19.70
CA ASP A 56 11.32 -2.10 19.50
C ASP A 56 12.43 -2.90 18.79
N PRO A 57 12.37 -3.06 17.47
CA PRO A 57 13.28 -3.91 16.73
C PRO A 57 14.68 -3.29 16.66
N LYS A 58 15.73 -4.12 16.86
CA LYS A 58 17.13 -3.72 16.61
C LYS A 58 17.42 -3.45 15.14
N THR A 59 16.67 -4.07 14.25
CA THR A 59 16.75 -3.89 12.80
C THR A 59 15.35 -3.58 12.26
N ILE A 60 15.20 -2.41 11.66
CA ILE A 60 13.97 -2.00 10.98
C ILE A 60 13.98 -2.60 9.59
N ILE A 61 12.89 -3.27 9.21
CA ILE A 61 12.65 -3.73 7.84
C ILE A 61 11.75 -2.70 7.15
N PHE A 62 12.23 -2.17 6.04
CA PHE A 62 11.52 -1.22 5.19
C PHE A 62 11.26 -1.83 3.82
N THR A 63 10.05 -1.67 3.29
CA THR A 63 9.69 -2.07 1.92
C THR A 63 9.02 -0.94 1.16
N TYR A 64 9.11 -1.01 -0.16
CA TYR A 64 8.31 -0.20 -1.07
C TYR A 64 7.44 -1.10 -1.94
N THR A 65 6.25 -0.66 -2.28
CA THR A 65 5.28 -1.42 -3.08
C THR A 65 5.89 -1.89 -4.42
N PRO A 66 5.70 -3.18 -4.79
CA PRO A 66 6.31 -3.77 -6.00
C PRO A 66 5.53 -3.40 -7.27
N VAL A 67 5.51 -2.13 -7.64
CA VAL A 67 4.84 -1.65 -8.86
C VAL A 67 5.64 -1.90 -10.13
N GLU A 68 6.96 -2.08 -9.99
CA GLU A 68 7.95 -2.49 -11.01
C GLU A 68 8.86 -3.58 -10.41
N ASP A 69 9.84 -4.05 -11.19
CA ASP A 69 10.87 -4.96 -10.67
C ASP A 69 11.50 -4.39 -9.38
N PRO A 70 11.50 -5.14 -8.27
CA PRO A 70 12.04 -4.67 -7.00
C PRO A 70 13.52 -4.26 -7.05
N ALA A 71 14.31 -4.84 -7.96
CA ALA A 71 15.70 -4.48 -8.15
C ALA A 71 15.90 -3.01 -8.58
N VAL A 72 14.91 -2.42 -9.25
CA VAL A 72 14.92 -1.00 -9.63
C VAL A 72 14.98 -0.10 -8.40
N TYR A 73 14.35 -0.50 -7.30
CA TYR A 73 14.22 0.31 -6.10
C TYR A 73 15.36 0.18 -5.11
N ALA A 74 16.12 -0.91 -5.12
CA ALA A 74 17.18 -1.17 -4.13
C ALA A 74 18.20 -0.02 -4.05
N ASN A 75 18.64 0.49 -5.20
CA ASN A 75 19.58 1.61 -5.26
C ASN A 75 18.92 2.97 -4.99
N ILE A 76 17.65 3.12 -5.34
CA ILE A 76 16.89 4.37 -5.17
C ILE A 76 16.70 4.68 -3.69
N TRP A 77 16.39 3.66 -2.88
CA TRP A 77 16.14 3.81 -1.47
C TRP A 77 17.40 3.83 -0.60
N LYS A 78 18.59 3.54 -1.15
CA LYS A 78 19.83 3.41 -0.38
C LYS A 78 20.10 4.61 0.52
N LYS A 79 20.11 5.82 -0.03
CA LYS A 79 20.37 7.04 0.75
C LYS A 79 19.28 7.35 1.77
N PHE A 80 18.03 7.07 1.43
CA PHE A 80 16.92 7.21 2.37
C PHE A 80 17.06 6.21 3.53
N VAL A 81 17.48 4.98 3.27
CA VAL A 81 17.75 3.97 4.29
C VAL A 81 18.85 4.45 5.24
N GLU A 82 19.95 5.00 4.73
CA GLU A 82 21.01 5.58 5.53
C GLU A 82 20.51 6.77 6.39
N HIS A 83 19.63 7.59 5.85
CA HIS A 83 18.99 8.69 6.58
C HIS A 83 18.05 8.17 7.68
N LEU A 84 17.26 7.14 7.39
CA LEU A 84 16.39 6.51 8.37
C LEU A 84 17.19 5.84 9.50
N GLU A 85 18.31 5.18 9.20
CA GLU A 85 19.25 4.65 10.20
C GLU A 85 19.76 5.73 11.14
N LYS A 86 20.20 6.86 10.59
CA LYS A 86 20.70 8.00 11.37
C LYS A 86 19.67 8.56 12.35
N HIS A 87 18.40 8.68 11.93
CA HIS A 87 17.34 9.25 12.77
C HIS A 87 16.82 8.27 13.80
N THR A 88 16.74 7.00 13.44
CA THR A 88 16.20 5.96 14.33
C THR A 88 17.25 5.36 15.26
N GLU A 89 18.54 5.54 14.98
CA GLU A 89 19.65 4.88 15.65
C GLU A 89 19.53 3.35 15.64
N ARG A 90 18.92 2.83 14.57
CA ARG A 90 18.71 1.40 14.32
C ARG A 90 19.27 1.04 12.96
N LYS A 91 19.70 -0.20 12.81
CA LYS A 91 19.97 -0.76 11.48
C LYS A 91 18.66 -0.77 10.66
N VAL A 92 18.72 -0.36 9.39
CA VAL A 92 17.59 -0.41 8.47
C VAL A 92 17.94 -1.28 7.27
N VAL A 93 17.08 -2.19 6.93
CA VAL A 93 17.22 -3.05 5.75
C VAL A 93 16.07 -2.78 4.81
N PHE A 94 16.39 -2.33 3.59
CA PHE A 94 15.40 -2.32 2.50
C PHE A 94 15.23 -3.76 2.01
N PHE A 95 14.04 -4.28 2.18
CA PHE A 95 13.70 -5.65 1.76
C PHE A 95 12.78 -5.59 0.54
N PRO A 96 13.28 -5.95 -0.65
CA PRO A 96 12.45 -6.01 -1.84
C PRO A 96 11.42 -7.14 -1.74
N VAL A 97 10.18 -6.85 -2.10
CA VAL A 97 9.08 -7.82 -2.14
C VAL A 97 8.60 -8.01 -3.56
N GLU A 98 8.24 -9.24 -3.90
CA GLU A 98 7.84 -9.59 -5.27
C GLU A 98 6.36 -9.33 -5.56
N SER A 99 5.52 -9.21 -4.53
CA SER A 99 4.09 -8.98 -4.70
C SER A 99 3.49 -8.18 -3.54
N ASN A 100 2.36 -7.51 -3.80
CA ASN A 100 1.59 -6.83 -2.77
C ASN A 100 1.08 -7.80 -1.69
N ALA A 101 0.75 -9.04 -2.05
CA ALA A 101 0.32 -10.06 -1.10
C ALA A 101 1.45 -10.42 -0.12
N ALA A 102 2.68 -10.60 -0.62
CA ALA A 102 3.85 -10.85 0.22
C ALA A 102 4.15 -9.66 1.15
N GLN A 103 3.97 -8.42 0.67
CA GLN A 103 4.15 -7.22 1.48
C GLN A 103 3.11 -7.12 2.62
N LEU A 104 1.83 -7.38 2.31
CA LEU A 104 0.75 -7.42 3.29
C LEU A 104 0.98 -8.48 4.37
N GLU A 105 1.36 -9.69 3.95
CA GLU A 105 1.65 -10.79 4.87
C GLU A 105 2.88 -10.52 5.76
N ALA A 106 3.92 -9.90 5.21
CA ALA A 106 5.09 -9.50 5.99
C ALA A 106 4.73 -8.47 7.09
N MET A 107 3.85 -7.52 6.78
CA MET A 107 3.35 -6.54 7.76
C MET A 107 2.48 -7.23 8.82
N ARG A 108 1.49 -8.01 8.40
CA ARG A 108 0.56 -8.72 9.28
C ARG A 108 1.26 -9.68 10.24
N SER A 109 2.34 -10.32 9.79
CA SER A 109 3.13 -11.26 10.60
C SER A 109 4.22 -10.61 11.46
N GLY A 110 4.30 -9.26 11.50
CA GLY A 110 5.29 -8.53 12.29
C GLY A 110 6.72 -8.58 11.74
N ARG A 111 6.93 -9.06 10.51
CA ARG A 111 8.24 -9.11 9.85
C ARG A 111 8.59 -7.84 9.09
N LEU A 112 7.63 -6.94 8.94
CA LEU A 112 7.79 -5.65 8.26
C LEU A 112 7.39 -4.53 9.22
N HIS A 113 8.24 -3.52 9.33
CA HIS A 113 8.09 -2.46 10.31
C HIS A 113 7.66 -1.13 9.69
N VAL A 114 8.19 -0.80 8.52
CA VAL A 114 7.91 0.44 7.78
C VAL A 114 7.64 0.10 6.32
N ALA A 115 6.62 0.67 5.73
CA ALA A 115 6.26 0.35 4.36
C ALA A 115 5.71 1.54 3.58
N GLY A 116 5.88 1.48 2.24
CA GLY A 116 5.05 2.21 1.30
C GLY A 116 4.10 1.25 0.61
N PHE A 117 2.79 1.36 0.86
CA PHE A 117 1.76 0.58 0.17
C PHE A 117 1.12 1.37 -0.96
N ASN A 118 0.90 0.74 -2.12
CA ASN A 118 0.19 1.40 -3.22
C ASN A 118 -1.28 1.69 -2.86
N THR A 119 -1.91 2.58 -3.60
CA THR A 119 -3.28 3.05 -3.40
C THR A 119 -4.30 1.93 -3.22
N GLY A 120 -4.18 0.85 -3.98
CA GLY A 120 -5.12 -0.27 -3.94
C GLY A 120 -4.88 -1.25 -2.78
N SER A 121 -3.64 -1.41 -2.30
CA SER A 121 -3.29 -2.27 -1.17
C SER A 121 -3.30 -1.55 0.18
N ASN A 122 -3.22 -0.21 0.19
CA ASN A 122 -3.20 0.60 1.41
C ASN A 122 -4.42 0.35 2.32
N PRO A 123 -5.68 0.42 1.85
CA PRO A 123 -6.84 0.12 2.70
C PRO A 123 -6.82 -1.31 3.26
N ILE A 124 -6.32 -2.28 2.49
CA ILE A 124 -6.18 -3.67 2.95
C ILE A 124 -5.13 -3.76 4.04
N ALA A 125 -4.00 -3.04 3.88
CA ALA A 125 -2.93 -3.01 4.89
C ALA A 125 -3.43 -2.40 6.21
N VAL A 126 -4.22 -1.33 6.15
CA VAL A 126 -4.87 -0.71 7.32
C VAL A 126 -5.82 -1.70 7.99
N SER A 127 -6.76 -2.27 7.24
CA SER A 127 -7.80 -3.13 7.81
C SER A 127 -7.29 -4.49 8.28
N CYS A 128 -6.30 -5.10 7.60
CA CYS A 128 -5.94 -6.50 7.79
C CYS A 128 -4.50 -6.74 8.24
N ALA A 129 -3.63 -5.72 8.27
CA ALA A 129 -2.21 -5.90 8.56
C ALA A 129 -1.67 -4.96 9.64
N GLY A 130 -2.52 -4.15 10.30
CA GLY A 130 -2.10 -3.22 11.35
C GLY A 130 -1.18 -2.12 10.82
N PHE A 131 -1.37 -1.68 9.60
CA PHE A 131 -0.62 -0.59 9.00
C PHE A 131 -1.19 0.77 9.40
N VAL A 132 -0.34 1.64 9.94
CA VAL A 132 -0.67 3.01 10.33
C VAL A 132 -0.09 3.99 9.33
N PRO A 133 -0.87 4.51 8.37
CA PRO A 133 -0.39 5.47 7.39
C PRO A 133 -0.13 6.84 8.03
N PHE A 134 0.94 7.53 7.60
CA PHE A 134 1.25 8.87 8.09
C PHE A 134 1.70 9.86 7.01
N ALA A 135 2.06 9.39 5.81
CA ALA A 135 2.52 10.26 4.75
C ALA A 135 2.20 9.70 3.36
N MET A 136 2.18 10.56 2.36
CA MET A 136 2.14 10.19 0.96
C MET A 136 3.03 11.13 0.13
N HIS A 137 3.38 10.71 -1.08
CA HIS A 137 4.13 11.56 -2.00
C HIS A 137 3.30 12.72 -2.57
N ALA A 138 3.91 13.90 -2.60
CA ALA A 138 3.39 15.09 -3.27
C ALA A 138 4.51 15.79 -4.03
N LYS A 139 4.16 16.85 -4.79
CA LYS A 139 5.11 17.78 -5.36
C LYS A 139 5.27 19.01 -4.46
N ASN A 140 6.29 19.84 -4.72
CA ASN A 140 6.55 21.05 -3.94
C ASN A 140 5.42 22.08 -4.03
N ASP A 141 4.61 22.05 -5.08
CA ASP A 141 3.43 22.91 -5.25
C ASP A 141 2.18 22.37 -4.51
N GLY A 142 2.33 21.27 -3.76
CA GLY A 142 1.25 20.59 -3.04
C GLY A 142 0.39 19.67 -3.91
N SER A 143 0.63 19.64 -5.22
CA SER A 143 -0.09 18.68 -6.08
C SER A 143 0.37 17.27 -5.81
N TYR A 144 -0.54 16.32 -5.89
CA TYR A 144 -0.29 14.91 -5.66
C TYR A 144 -1.07 14.05 -6.66
N GLY A 145 -0.71 12.79 -6.70
CA GLY A 145 -1.51 11.80 -7.40
C GLY A 145 -0.90 11.34 -8.71
N TYR A 146 -1.58 10.36 -9.27
CA TYR A 146 -1.31 9.73 -10.55
C TYR A 146 -2.62 9.31 -11.20
N GLU A 147 -2.58 8.98 -12.48
CA GLU A 147 -3.75 8.53 -13.23
C GLU A 147 -3.59 7.06 -13.63
N MET A 148 -4.70 6.34 -13.71
CA MET A 148 -4.77 5.09 -14.42
C MET A 148 -4.91 5.38 -15.91
N GLU A 149 -4.13 4.67 -16.72
CA GLU A 149 -4.25 4.69 -18.17
C GLU A 149 -4.55 3.29 -18.71
N ILE A 150 -5.48 3.22 -19.67
CA ILE A 150 -5.64 2.06 -20.55
C ILE A 150 -4.79 2.36 -21.77
N ILE A 151 -3.74 1.56 -21.98
CA ILE A 151 -2.73 1.80 -23.01
C ILE A 151 -2.78 0.75 -24.12
N VAL A 152 -2.41 1.21 -25.31
CA VAL A 152 -2.22 0.41 -26.51
C VAL A 152 -0.95 0.88 -27.24
N LYS A 153 -0.49 0.14 -28.27
CA LYS A 153 0.53 0.67 -29.19
C LYS A 153 0.05 1.92 -29.90
N ASP A 154 0.95 2.81 -30.28
CA ASP A 154 0.61 4.06 -30.98
C ASP A 154 -0.12 3.80 -32.30
N ASP A 155 0.27 2.76 -33.05
CA ASP A 155 -0.32 2.32 -34.30
C ASP A 155 -1.57 1.40 -34.15
N SER A 156 -2.02 1.13 -32.93
CA SER A 156 -3.18 0.27 -32.68
C SER A 156 -4.45 0.87 -33.27
N PRO A 157 -5.35 0.05 -33.87
CA PRO A 157 -6.65 0.52 -34.33
C PRO A 157 -7.60 0.89 -33.19
N ILE A 158 -7.35 0.44 -31.94
CA ILE A 158 -8.22 0.66 -30.80
C ILE A 158 -8.15 2.13 -30.37
N GLN A 159 -9.28 2.84 -30.38
CA GLN A 159 -9.37 4.27 -30.06
C GLN A 159 -10.10 4.56 -28.74
N SER A 160 -10.88 3.60 -28.23
CA SER A 160 -11.67 3.80 -27.01
C SER A 160 -11.81 2.50 -26.20
N PRO A 161 -12.14 2.59 -24.89
CA PRO A 161 -12.41 1.42 -24.07
C PRO A 161 -13.54 0.54 -24.57
N SER A 162 -14.52 1.08 -25.30
CA SER A 162 -15.63 0.29 -25.87
C SER A 162 -15.16 -0.80 -26.84
N GLU A 163 -14.00 -0.61 -27.46
CA GLU A 163 -13.41 -1.55 -28.43
C GLU A 163 -12.62 -2.69 -27.78
N ILE A 164 -12.58 -2.74 -26.43
CA ILE A 164 -12.00 -3.85 -25.67
C ILE A 164 -12.86 -5.11 -25.75
N LYS A 165 -14.15 -4.97 -26.12
CA LYS A 165 -15.06 -6.11 -26.23
C LYS A 165 -14.51 -7.20 -27.14
N GLY A 166 -14.50 -8.45 -26.64
CA GLY A 166 -13.96 -9.62 -27.33
C GLY A 166 -12.44 -9.73 -27.33
N LYS A 167 -11.71 -8.81 -26.68
CA LYS A 167 -10.23 -8.79 -26.63
C LYS A 167 -9.69 -9.25 -25.28
N THR A 168 -8.38 -9.39 -25.20
CA THR A 168 -7.67 -9.65 -23.94
C THR A 168 -7.11 -8.35 -23.38
N LEU A 169 -7.47 -8.03 -22.13
CA LEU A 169 -6.96 -6.89 -21.38
C LEU A 169 -5.98 -7.38 -20.30
N ALA A 170 -4.75 -6.89 -20.34
CA ALA A 170 -3.76 -7.17 -19.31
C ALA A 170 -3.96 -6.23 -18.11
N PHE A 171 -4.29 -6.83 -16.96
CA PHE A 171 -4.22 -6.22 -15.64
C PHE A 171 -2.85 -6.50 -15.00
N THR A 172 -2.51 -5.77 -13.92
CA THR A 172 -1.24 -6.01 -13.20
C THR A 172 -1.41 -7.06 -12.09
N SER A 173 -2.06 -6.70 -11.00
CA SER A 173 -2.35 -7.60 -9.88
C SER A 173 -3.70 -7.27 -9.24
N PRO A 174 -4.37 -8.23 -8.57
CA PRO A 174 -5.71 -8.03 -7.99
C PRO A 174 -5.79 -6.92 -6.93
N THR A 175 -4.67 -6.57 -6.29
CA THR A 175 -4.59 -5.51 -5.28
C THR A 175 -4.15 -4.16 -5.84
N SER A 176 -3.81 -4.08 -7.13
CA SER A 176 -3.44 -2.81 -7.77
C SER A 176 -4.67 -1.92 -7.96
N ASN A 177 -4.53 -0.62 -7.65
CA ASN A 177 -5.58 0.35 -7.97
C ASN A 177 -5.68 0.54 -9.49
N SER A 178 -4.66 1.13 -10.12
CA SER A 178 -4.67 1.45 -11.56
C SER A 178 -4.49 0.25 -12.48
N GLY A 179 -3.98 -0.86 -11.95
CA GLY A 179 -3.80 -2.07 -12.75
C GLY A 179 -4.96 -3.07 -12.67
N PHE A 180 -5.96 -2.85 -11.81
CA PHE A 180 -7.11 -3.76 -11.70
C PHE A 180 -8.38 -3.11 -11.15
N LYS A 181 -8.36 -2.53 -9.93
CA LYS A 181 -9.60 -2.10 -9.25
C LYS A 181 -10.29 -0.96 -9.99
N ALA A 182 -9.54 0.11 -10.27
CA ALA A 182 -10.07 1.27 -10.97
C ALA A 182 -10.50 0.95 -12.40
N PRO A 183 -9.69 0.30 -13.26
CA PRO A 183 -10.15 -0.03 -14.61
C PRO A 183 -11.35 -0.97 -14.59
N SER A 184 -11.44 -1.94 -13.68
CA SER A 184 -12.62 -2.81 -13.55
C SER A 184 -13.89 -2.02 -13.20
N ALA A 185 -13.80 -1.08 -12.26
CA ALA A 185 -14.92 -0.24 -11.87
C ALA A 185 -15.34 0.72 -13.00
N ILE A 186 -14.40 1.36 -13.67
CA ILE A 186 -14.61 2.30 -14.77
C ILE A 186 -15.19 1.58 -15.99
N LEU A 187 -14.58 0.45 -16.40
CA LEU A 187 -15.09 -0.34 -17.54
C LEU A 187 -16.52 -0.79 -17.31
N LYS A 188 -16.85 -1.22 -16.08
CA LYS A 188 -18.22 -1.59 -15.72
C LYS A 188 -19.16 -0.39 -15.66
N GLY A 189 -18.73 0.71 -15.00
CA GLY A 189 -19.61 1.85 -14.71
C GLY A 189 -19.85 2.78 -15.90
N GLU A 190 -18.82 3.00 -16.74
CA GLU A 190 -18.87 3.96 -17.84
C GLU A 190 -19.12 3.29 -19.20
N PHE A 191 -18.71 2.02 -19.37
CA PHE A 191 -18.73 1.33 -20.67
C PHE A 191 -19.56 0.05 -20.68
N ASP A 192 -20.17 -0.35 -19.56
CA ASP A 192 -20.87 -1.63 -19.34
C ASP A 192 -20.04 -2.87 -19.77
N LEU A 193 -18.74 -2.82 -19.56
CA LEU A 193 -17.81 -3.90 -19.88
C LEU A 193 -17.39 -4.64 -18.60
N ILE A 194 -17.62 -5.95 -18.56
CA ILE A 194 -17.32 -6.82 -17.42
C ILE A 194 -16.35 -7.91 -17.86
N ALA A 195 -15.29 -8.11 -17.07
CA ALA A 195 -14.33 -9.19 -17.26
C ALA A 195 -15.03 -10.56 -17.30
N ASP A 196 -14.54 -11.48 -18.09
CA ASP A 196 -15.07 -12.82 -18.36
C ASP A 196 -16.45 -12.85 -19.08
N ARG A 197 -17.17 -11.72 -19.15
CA ARG A 197 -18.39 -11.56 -19.96
C ARG A 197 -18.10 -10.94 -21.32
N ASP A 198 -17.39 -9.81 -21.32
CA ASP A 198 -17.21 -8.96 -22.49
C ASP A 198 -15.76 -8.96 -23.01
N PHE A 199 -14.79 -9.24 -22.16
CA PHE A 199 -13.38 -9.33 -22.51
C PHE A 199 -12.67 -10.37 -21.61
N THR A 200 -11.54 -10.87 -22.08
CA THR A 200 -10.72 -11.84 -21.32
C THR A 200 -9.71 -11.09 -20.45
N PRO A 201 -9.77 -11.17 -19.11
CA PRO A 201 -8.73 -10.61 -18.26
C PRO A 201 -7.51 -11.51 -18.22
N THR A 202 -6.32 -10.91 -18.19
CA THR A 202 -5.07 -11.59 -17.84
C THR A 202 -4.28 -10.77 -16.85
N PHE A 203 -3.35 -11.37 -16.09
CA PHE A 203 -2.58 -10.68 -15.07
C PHE A 203 -1.08 -10.79 -15.36
N SER A 204 -0.41 -9.66 -15.59
CA SER A 204 1.02 -9.56 -15.88
C SER A 204 1.88 -9.56 -14.60
N GLY A 205 1.28 -9.37 -13.42
CA GLY A 205 1.93 -9.28 -12.13
C GLY A 205 2.30 -7.85 -11.72
N LYS A 206 2.92 -7.07 -12.61
CA LYS A 206 3.45 -5.71 -12.33
C LYS A 206 3.19 -4.76 -13.51
N HIS A 207 3.32 -3.44 -13.26
CA HIS A 207 3.08 -2.42 -14.29
C HIS A 207 4.11 -2.45 -15.42
N ASP A 208 5.39 -2.64 -15.11
CA ASP A 208 6.45 -2.77 -16.10
C ASP A 208 6.22 -3.96 -17.04
N ASN A 209 5.79 -5.11 -16.54
CA ASN A 209 5.42 -6.26 -17.35
C ASN A 209 4.26 -5.95 -18.30
N SER A 210 3.21 -5.26 -17.80
CA SER A 210 2.08 -4.84 -18.65
C SER A 210 2.53 -3.89 -19.76
N ILE A 211 3.36 -2.90 -19.41
CA ILE A 211 3.87 -1.89 -20.36
C ILE A 211 4.76 -2.54 -21.40
N LEU A 212 5.72 -3.39 -20.98
CA LEU A 212 6.59 -4.13 -21.90
C LEU A 212 5.79 -5.09 -22.78
N GLY A 213 4.80 -5.77 -22.22
CA GLY A 213 3.95 -6.66 -22.98
C GLY A 213 3.19 -5.96 -24.11
N VAL A 214 2.66 -4.73 -23.86
CA VAL A 214 2.05 -3.93 -24.94
C VAL A 214 3.12 -3.44 -25.91
N TYR A 215 4.26 -2.95 -25.41
CA TYR A 215 5.36 -2.44 -26.25
C TYR A 215 5.91 -3.51 -27.20
N ASN A 216 6.09 -4.73 -26.72
CA ASN A 216 6.60 -5.86 -27.51
C ASN A 216 5.50 -6.54 -28.36
N GLY A 217 4.22 -6.34 -28.03
CA GLY A 217 3.08 -6.92 -28.74
C GLY A 217 2.58 -8.25 -28.17
N ASP A 218 2.98 -8.59 -26.94
CA ASP A 218 2.46 -9.76 -26.20
C ASP A 218 1.01 -9.52 -25.73
N TYR A 219 0.67 -8.25 -25.48
CA TYR A 219 -0.68 -7.78 -25.15
C TYR A 219 -1.13 -6.69 -26.12
N GLU A 220 -2.38 -6.71 -26.56
CA GLU A 220 -2.95 -5.62 -27.36
C GLU A 220 -3.25 -4.40 -26.49
N ILE A 221 -3.68 -4.64 -25.25
CA ILE A 221 -4.23 -3.63 -24.34
C ILE A 221 -3.76 -3.94 -22.92
N ALA A 222 -3.42 -2.91 -22.14
CA ALA A 222 -3.15 -3.07 -20.72
C ALA A 222 -3.65 -1.87 -19.92
N SER A 223 -3.94 -2.07 -18.62
CA SER A 223 -4.21 -1.00 -17.69
C SER A 223 -3.06 -0.81 -16.71
N VAL A 224 -2.57 0.44 -16.62
CA VAL A 224 -1.33 0.76 -15.91
C VAL A 224 -1.43 2.09 -15.15
N ALA A 225 -0.43 2.36 -14.29
CA ALA A 225 -0.19 3.68 -13.74
C ALA A 225 0.62 4.52 -14.72
N ASN A 226 0.13 5.72 -15.08
CA ASN A 226 0.84 6.65 -15.96
C ASN A 226 2.24 7.00 -15.43
N SER A 227 2.40 7.08 -14.12
CA SER A 227 3.69 7.35 -13.48
C SER A 227 4.74 6.28 -13.73
N VAL A 228 4.36 5.00 -13.89
CA VAL A 228 5.27 3.91 -14.25
C VAL A 228 5.65 4.03 -15.72
N LEU A 229 4.68 4.23 -16.61
CA LEU A 229 4.93 4.43 -18.05
C LEU A 229 5.94 5.57 -18.27
N GLN A 230 5.70 6.74 -17.68
CA GLN A 230 6.58 7.90 -17.77
C GLN A 230 7.99 7.63 -17.21
N ARG A 231 8.13 6.84 -16.14
CA ARG A 231 9.44 6.46 -15.60
C ARG A 231 10.20 5.55 -16.56
N MET A 232 9.53 4.57 -17.16
CA MET A 232 10.13 3.66 -18.13
C MET A 232 10.62 4.41 -19.38
N GLU A 233 9.84 5.37 -19.87
CA GLU A 233 10.24 6.28 -20.95
C GLU A 233 11.47 7.13 -20.55
N ARG A 234 11.46 7.75 -19.36
CA ARG A 234 12.60 8.57 -18.88
C ARG A 234 13.89 7.77 -18.70
N ARG A 235 13.78 6.48 -18.34
CA ARG A 235 14.93 5.57 -18.22
C ARG A 235 15.37 5.01 -19.57
N GLY A 236 14.62 5.23 -20.63
CA GLY A 236 14.91 4.67 -21.96
C GLY A 236 14.63 3.15 -22.05
N VAL A 237 13.82 2.60 -21.14
CA VAL A 237 13.39 1.18 -21.19
C VAL A 237 12.45 0.94 -22.36
N ILE A 238 11.61 1.92 -22.65
CA ILE A 238 10.77 1.98 -23.84
C ILE A 238 10.96 3.33 -24.54
N GLU A 239 10.77 3.36 -25.84
CA GLU A 239 10.84 4.58 -26.65
C GLU A 239 9.59 5.44 -26.41
N LYS A 240 9.80 6.73 -26.16
CA LYS A 240 8.70 7.68 -25.93
C LYS A 240 7.78 7.77 -27.16
N GLY A 241 6.47 7.75 -26.92
CA GLY A 241 5.47 7.90 -27.97
C GLY A 241 5.13 6.62 -28.74
N LYS A 242 5.71 5.46 -28.37
CA LYS A 242 5.32 4.17 -28.94
C LYS A 242 4.08 3.55 -28.32
N LEU A 243 3.66 4.08 -27.18
CA LEU A 243 2.42 3.70 -26.51
C LEU A 243 1.56 4.95 -26.33
N ARG A 244 0.25 4.79 -26.43
CA ARG A 244 -0.71 5.85 -26.15
C ARG A 244 -1.84 5.37 -25.25
N ALA A 245 -2.43 6.29 -24.51
CA ALA A 245 -3.61 6.03 -23.70
C ALA A 245 -4.88 6.19 -24.55
N VAL A 246 -5.78 5.21 -24.46
CA VAL A 246 -7.14 5.28 -24.98
C VAL A 246 -8.14 5.71 -23.90
N TYR A 247 -7.70 5.72 -22.63
CA TYR A 247 -8.47 6.24 -21.49
C TYR A 247 -7.53 6.71 -20.38
N ARG A 248 -7.92 7.78 -19.71
CA ARG A 248 -7.27 8.30 -18.48
C ARG A 248 -8.32 8.53 -17.41
N SER A 249 -8.01 8.08 -16.21
CA SER A 249 -8.89 8.28 -15.06
C SER A 249 -8.73 9.67 -14.43
N PRO A 250 -9.63 10.07 -13.52
CA PRO A 250 -9.33 11.07 -12.51
C PRO A 250 -8.08 10.72 -11.71
N THR A 251 -7.51 11.72 -11.03
CA THR A 251 -6.32 11.56 -10.20
C THR A 251 -6.60 10.72 -8.96
N PHE A 252 -5.74 9.74 -8.70
CA PHE A 252 -5.72 8.94 -7.49
C PHE A 252 -4.57 9.37 -6.56
N PRO A 253 -4.72 9.22 -5.23
CA PRO A 253 -3.61 9.42 -4.29
C PRO A 253 -2.48 8.43 -4.59
N THR A 254 -1.26 8.82 -4.24
CA THR A 254 -0.06 8.00 -4.45
C THR A 254 0.12 6.92 -3.37
N THR A 255 1.30 6.30 -3.34
CA THR A 255 1.74 5.38 -2.29
C THR A 255 1.61 6.05 -0.93
N GLY A 256 0.93 5.39 0.00
CA GLY A 256 0.89 5.77 1.41
C GLY A 256 2.03 5.12 2.17
N TYR A 257 2.78 5.92 2.94
CA TYR A 257 3.82 5.46 3.85
C TYR A 257 3.30 5.36 5.26
N GLY A 258 3.74 4.34 5.97
CA GLY A 258 3.31 4.07 7.32
C GLY A 258 4.19 3.06 8.03
N HIS A 259 3.78 2.73 9.23
CA HIS A 259 4.48 1.78 10.11
C HIS A 259 3.51 0.74 10.68
N ALA A 260 4.05 -0.32 11.28
CA ALA A 260 3.25 -1.28 12.03
C ALA A 260 2.67 -0.63 13.30
N HIS A 261 1.41 -0.92 13.61
CA HIS A 261 0.64 -0.28 14.72
C HIS A 261 1.28 -0.45 16.09
N ASN A 262 2.03 -1.52 16.29
CA ASN A 262 2.58 -1.91 17.59
C ASN A 262 4.05 -1.49 17.80
N LEU A 263 4.61 -0.65 16.94
CA LEU A 263 5.96 -0.13 17.16
C LEU A 263 6.01 0.81 18.37
N HIS A 264 7.15 0.76 19.11
CA HIS A 264 7.38 1.65 20.23
C HIS A 264 7.16 3.12 19.85
N PRO A 265 6.43 3.94 20.65
CA PRO A 265 6.07 5.32 20.31
C PRO A 265 7.23 6.23 19.96
N GLU A 266 8.35 6.13 20.71
CA GLU A 266 9.56 6.91 20.41
C GLU A 266 10.17 6.54 19.06
N LEU A 267 10.15 5.24 18.71
CA LEU A 267 10.65 4.78 17.42
C LEU A 267 9.77 5.29 16.27
N THR A 268 8.43 5.26 16.44
CA THR A 268 7.52 5.81 15.42
C THR A 268 7.70 7.31 15.23
N ALA A 269 7.95 8.07 16.29
CA ALA A 269 8.26 9.50 16.21
C ALA A 269 9.55 9.76 15.42
N LYS A 270 10.60 9.00 15.69
CA LYS A 270 11.88 9.07 14.95
C LYS A 270 11.70 8.70 13.48
N ILE A 271 10.92 7.65 13.17
CA ILE A 271 10.58 7.26 11.79
C ILE A 271 9.87 8.40 11.07
N LYS A 272 8.82 8.96 11.65
CA LYS A 272 8.06 10.09 11.07
C LYS A 272 8.99 11.29 10.83
N THR A 273 9.84 11.65 11.79
CA THR A 273 10.83 12.72 11.64
C THR A 273 11.75 12.46 10.44
N ALA A 274 12.27 11.25 10.29
CA ALA A 274 13.13 10.89 9.16
C ALA A 274 12.41 11.08 7.82
N PHE A 275 11.15 10.68 7.71
CA PHE A 275 10.37 10.85 6.49
C PHE A 275 10.12 12.33 6.15
N PHE A 276 9.81 13.17 7.13
CA PHE A 276 9.48 14.59 6.90
C PHE A 276 10.70 15.51 6.77
N THR A 277 11.89 15.04 7.19
CA THR A 277 13.15 15.80 7.04
C THR A 277 13.98 15.33 5.83
N TRP A 278 13.52 14.32 5.09
CA TRP A 278 14.20 13.85 3.89
C TRP A 278 13.93 14.76 2.68
N GLU A 279 15.00 15.26 2.10
CA GLU A 279 14.94 16.05 0.86
C GLU A 279 15.09 15.14 -0.36
N PHE A 280 13.97 14.68 -0.89
CA PHE A 280 13.93 13.75 -2.02
C PHE A 280 14.60 14.34 -3.29
N ASP A 281 14.57 15.65 -3.47
CA ASP A 281 15.21 16.34 -4.61
C ASP A 281 16.73 16.32 -4.56
N SER A 282 17.33 16.09 -3.40
CA SER A 282 18.79 16.04 -3.22
C SER A 282 19.42 14.79 -3.83
N ASP A 283 18.63 13.74 -4.11
CA ASP A 283 19.14 12.50 -4.70
C ASP A 283 18.82 12.42 -6.21
N PRO A 284 19.84 12.51 -7.10
CA PRO A 284 19.64 12.38 -8.54
C PRO A 284 19.04 11.06 -8.99
N LEU A 285 19.31 9.97 -8.28
CA LEU A 285 18.74 8.65 -8.59
C LEU A 285 17.25 8.61 -8.26
N TYR A 286 16.88 9.14 -7.10
CA TYR A 286 15.48 9.26 -6.70
C TYR A 286 14.70 10.15 -7.68
N LYS A 287 15.25 11.30 -8.05
CA LYS A 287 14.63 12.23 -9.00
C LYS A 287 14.37 11.62 -10.39
N LYS A 288 15.26 10.73 -10.86
CA LYS A 288 15.04 9.97 -12.09
C LYS A 288 13.93 8.92 -11.97
N ALA A 289 13.81 8.31 -10.81
CA ALA A 289 12.93 7.18 -10.60
C ALA A 289 11.53 7.58 -10.11
N VAL A 290 11.43 8.67 -9.38
CA VAL A 290 10.18 9.12 -8.75
C VAL A 290 9.87 10.55 -9.18
N SER A 291 8.63 10.80 -9.60
CA SER A 291 8.19 12.12 -10.07
C SER A 291 7.81 13.08 -8.93
N TYR A 292 7.93 12.62 -7.69
CA TYR A 292 7.48 13.34 -6.50
C TYR A 292 8.67 13.76 -5.67
N THR A 293 8.62 14.96 -5.13
CA THR A 293 9.75 15.62 -4.48
C THR A 293 9.52 15.87 -3.00
N HIS A 294 8.31 15.59 -2.50
CA HIS A 294 7.92 15.93 -1.14
C HIS A 294 7.02 14.87 -0.53
N LEU A 295 7.08 14.71 0.81
CA LEU A 295 6.12 13.95 1.58
C LEU A 295 5.20 14.91 2.32
N THR A 296 3.91 14.68 2.24
CA THR A 296 2.90 15.46 2.95
C THR A 296 2.12 14.58 3.91
N LEU A 297 1.62 15.17 4.98
CA LEU A 297 0.58 14.56 5.79
C LEU A 297 -0.68 14.45 4.94
N PRO A 298 -1.43 13.34 5.02
CA PRO A 298 -2.79 13.31 4.53
C PRO A 298 -3.55 14.42 5.29
N THR A 299 -3.90 15.49 4.59
CA THR A 299 -4.75 16.52 5.19
C THR A 299 -6.15 15.93 5.31
N ASN A 300 -6.71 15.91 6.51
CA ASN A 300 -8.09 15.51 6.81
C ASN A 300 -9.14 16.49 6.21
N ARG A 301 -8.88 16.99 5.02
CA ARG A 301 -9.80 17.89 4.32
C ARG A 301 -10.15 17.28 2.97
N GLU A 302 -10.80 16.18 2.98
CA GLU A 302 -11.58 15.61 1.86
C GLU A 302 -11.80 14.13 2.15
N VAL A 303 -12.72 13.86 3.07
CA VAL A 303 -13.51 12.62 3.08
C VAL A 303 -14.94 13.06 2.82
#